data_3d27231fb8a8cdcfb290b406fbf02056
#
_entry.id   3d27231fb8a8cdcfb290b406fbf02056
#
_cell.length_a   1.000
_cell.length_b   1.000
_cell.length_c   1.000
_cell.angle_alpha   90.00
_cell.angle_beta   90.00
_cell.angle_gamma   90.00
#
_symmetry.space_group_name_H-M   'P 1'
#
loop_
_entity.id
_entity.type
_entity.pdbx_description
1 polymer ?
#
loop_
_entity_poly.entity_id
_entity_poly.type
_entity_poly.pdbx_seq_one_letter_code
_entity_poly.pdbx_strand_id
1 'polypeptide(L)'
;PQEGLRELLPWLEKTDIAVSFVEADIAYMNRTNALCENFLKEIPQETIDPAQRCFTYPTYQLSAFLSSEQEPEFMAHVPGCRAVRWSEEFVDILPATGGKVNGLQETLNHLGLTRENSIAFGDGSNDTEMLAFAGIGVAMGNAWPDARAAADYITTDVDKDGIWNALEHFCLLYTSPSPRDRSVSR
;
A
#
# COMPACT_ATOMS: atom_id res chain seq x y z
N PRO A 1 -8.80 -4.04 -13.46
CA PRO A 1 -9.11 -3.91 -14.90
C PRO A 1 -10.47 -3.24 -15.07
N GLN A 2 -10.63 -2.35 -16.05
CA GLN A 2 -11.87 -1.60 -16.29
C GLN A 2 -13.11 -2.48 -16.53
N GLU A 3 -12.92 -3.71 -17.00
CA GLU A 3 -14.01 -4.68 -17.16
C GLU A 3 -14.68 -5.03 -15.84
N GLY A 4 -13.93 -5.24 -14.75
CA GLY A 4 -14.49 -5.50 -13.43
C GLY A 4 -15.35 -4.35 -12.90
N LEU A 5 -15.00 -3.10 -13.24
CA LEU A 5 -15.80 -1.94 -12.83
C LEU A 5 -17.18 -1.89 -13.52
N ARG A 6 -17.31 -2.46 -14.72
CA ARG A 6 -18.61 -2.53 -15.41
C ARG A 6 -19.62 -3.44 -14.70
N GLU A 7 -19.14 -4.47 -14.01
CA GLU A 7 -19.98 -5.38 -13.23
C GLU A 7 -20.21 -4.84 -11.82
N LEU A 8 -19.17 -4.21 -11.24
CA LEU A 8 -19.20 -3.65 -9.89
C LEU A 8 -20.19 -2.49 -9.75
N LEU A 9 -20.18 -1.50 -10.65
CA LEU A 9 -20.96 -0.27 -10.46
C LEU A 9 -22.47 -0.51 -10.36
N PRO A 10 -23.13 -1.30 -11.25
CA PRO A 10 -24.57 -1.57 -11.13
C PRO A 10 -24.95 -2.34 -9.86
N TRP A 11 -24.02 -3.10 -9.30
CA TRP A 11 -24.21 -3.78 -8.02
C TRP A 11 -24.07 -2.83 -6.85
N LEU A 12 -23.03 -1.95 -6.85
CA LEU A 12 -22.83 -0.93 -5.82
C LEU A 12 -24.01 0.03 -5.66
N GLU A 13 -24.72 0.36 -6.76
CA GLU A 13 -25.92 1.20 -6.70
C GLU A 13 -27.01 0.63 -5.81
N LYS A 14 -27.06 -0.71 -5.65
CA LYS A 14 -28.07 -1.44 -4.87
C LYS A 14 -27.64 -1.73 -3.43
N THR A 15 -26.44 -1.30 -3.04
CA THR A 15 -25.87 -1.52 -1.72
C THR A 15 -25.60 -0.21 -1.00
N ASP A 16 -25.31 -0.25 0.29
CA ASP A 16 -24.83 0.86 1.10
C ASP A 16 -23.29 0.91 1.20
N ILE A 17 -22.60 0.05 0.45
CA ILE A 17 -21.14 -0.04 0.49
C ILE A 17 -20.52 1.22 -0.09
N ALA A 18 -19.73 1.91 0.73
CA ALA A 18 -18.91 3.03 0.34
C ALA A 18 -17.58 2.51 -0.24
N VAL A 19 -17.14 3.08 -1.34
CA VAL A 19 -15.88 2.73 -2.01
C VAL A 19 -15.13 3.99 -2.38
N SER A 20 -13.88 4.08 -1.97
CA SER A 20 -12.91 5.05 -2.48
C SER A 20 -12.29 4.51 -3.76
N PHE A 21 -12.32 5.29 -4.82
CA PHE A 21 -11.69 5.04 -6.11
C PHE A 21 -10.39 5.86 -6.16
N VAL A 22 -9.25 5.19 -6.31
CA VAL A 22 -7.95 5.83 -6.34
C VAL A 22 -7.42 5.85 -7.78
N GLU A 23 -7.29 7.05 -8.32
CA GLU A 23 -6.71 7.36 -9.63
C GLU A 23 -5.32 8.01 -9.46
N ALA A 24 -4.68 8.43 -10.53
CA ALA A 24 -3.33 9.01 -10.46
C ALA A 24 -3.28 10.38 -9.76
N ASP A 25 -4.35 11.16 -9.89
CA ASP A 25 -4.42 12.57 -9.49
C ASP A 25 -5.51 12.85 -8.44
N ILE A 26 -6.41 11.92 -8.20
CA ILE A 26 -7.52 12.07 -7.28
C ILE A 26 -7.90 10.75 -6.63
N ALA A 27 -8.39 10.82 -5.38
CA ALA A 27 -9.19 9.78 -4.76
C ALA A 27 -10.57 10.34 -4.44
N TYR A 28 -11.62 9.58 -4.72
CA TYR A 28 -13.00 10.00 -4.52
C TYR A 28 -13.90 8.84 -4.09
N MET A 29 -15.00 9.16 -3.40
CA MET A 29 -15.98 8.18 -2.92
C MET A 29 -17.17 8.07 -3.87
N ASN A 30 -17.75 6.87 -4.03
CA ASN A 30 -19.08 6.74 -4.66
C ASN A 30 -20.19 7.25 -3.74
N ARG A 31 -20.06 7.03 -2.45
CA ARG A 31 -20.96 7.45 -1.35
C ARG A 31 -20.23 7.38 -0.03
N THR A 32 -20.90 7.75 1.05
CA THR A 32 -20.40 7.57 2.43
C THR A 32 -21.30 6.60 3.18
N ASN A 33 -20.71 5.88 4.15
CA ASN A 33 -21.41 5.05 5.13
C ASN A 33 -20.74 5.21 6.51
N ALA A 34 -21.24 4.54 7.54
CA ALA A 34 -20.72 4.68 8.91
C ALA A 34 -19.25 4.24 9.04
N LEU A 35 -18.79 3.26 8.23
CA LEU A 35 -17.42 2.73 8.28
C LEU A 35 -16.37 3.71 7.74
N CYS A 36 -16.75 4.60 6.80
CA CYS A 36 -15.79 5.55 6.23
C CYS A 36 -15.64 6.87 7.01
N GLU A 37 -16.43 7.10 8.08
CA GLU A 37 -16.43 8.38 8.78
C GLU A 37 -15.08 8.76 9.39
N ASN A 38 -14.38 7.82 10.01
CA ASN A 38 -13.06 8.08 10.61
C ASN A 38 -12.01 8.30 9.54
N PHE A 39 -12.01 7.47 8.50
CA PHE A 39 -11.12 7.62 7.35
C PHE A 39 -11.26 8.99 6.68
N LEU A 40 -12.48 9.48 6.47
CA LEU A 40 -12.74 10.77 5.83
C LEU A 40 -12.36 11.99 6.70
N LYS A 41 -12.24 11.82 8.02
CA LYS A 41 -11.69 12.88 8.90
C LYS A 41 -10.19 13.07 8.70
N GLU A 42 -9.47 11.98 8.43
CA GLU A 42 -8.02 11.98 8.22
C GLU A 42 -7.68 12.25 6.75
N ILE A 43 -8.42 11.66 5.83
CA ILE A 43 -8.22 11.76 4.38
C ILE A 43 -9.53 12.20 3.72
N PRO A 44 -9.83 13.51 3.70
CA PRO A 44 -11.05 14.03 3.09
C PRO A 44 -11.11 13.71 1.59
N GLN A 45 -12.24 13.21 1.14
CA GLN A 45 -12.50 12.92 -0.27
C GLN A 45 -13.87 13.45 -0.69
N GLU A 46 -13.98 13.87 -1.94
CA GLU A 46 -15.25 14.26 -2.54
C GLU A 46 -16.08 13.03 -2.92
N THR A 47 -17.42 13.18 -2.92
CA THR A 47 -18.31 12.16 -3.47
C THR A 47 -18.56 12.48 -4.94
N ILE A 48 -18.16 11.55 -5.82
CA ILE A 48 -18.32 11.65 -7.27
C ILE A 48 -18.96 10.35 -7.76
N ASP A 49 -19.89 10.45 -8.72
CA ASP A 49 -20.41 9.27 -9.40
C ASP A 49 -19.29 8.59 -10.21
N PRO A 50 -18.90 7.35 -9.84
CA PRO A 50 -17.78 6.68 -10.49
C PRO A 50 -17.96 6.49 -12.01
N ALA A 51 -19.21 6.39 -12.51
CA ALA A 51 -19.48 6.26 -13.93
C ALA A 51 -18.97 7.45 -14.77
N GLN A 52 -18.78 8.62 -14.14
CA GLN A 52 -18.25 9.81 -14.80
C GLN A 52 -16.73 9.74 -15.03
N ARG A 53 -15.99 8.89 -14.29
CA ARG A 53 -14.53 8.89 -14.30
C ARG A 53 -13.92 7.53 -14.62
N CYS A 54 -14.32 6.47 -13.95
CA CYS A 54 -13.62 5.17 -13.91
C CYS A 54 -13.47 4.47 -15.27
N PHE A 55 -14.22 4.89 -16.30
CA PHE A 55 -14.09 4.38 -17.67
C PHE A 55 -13.19 5.25 -18.55
N THR A 56 -12.84 6.45 -18.09
CA THR A 56 -11.96 7.41 -18.78
C THR A 56 -10.55 7.40 -18.19
N TYR A 57 -10.46 7.34 -16.88
CA TYR A 57 -9.20 7.37 -16.14
C TYR A 57 -8.91 6.00 -15.50
N PRO A 58 -7.64 5.56 -15.47
CA PRO A 58 -7.27 4.31 -14.81
C PRO A 58 -7.51 4.40 -13.30
N THR A 59 -8.29 3.45 -12.76
CA THR A 59 -8.39 3.22 -11.31
C THR A 59 -7.33 2.20 -10.90
N TYR A 60 -6.45 2.57 -9.99
CA TYR A 60 -5.32 1.75 -9.54
C TYR A 60 -5.66 0.91 -8.33
N GLN A 61 -6.53 1.42 -7.47
CA GLN A 61 -6.96 0.78 -6.22
C GLN A 61 -8.41 1.17 -5.91
N LEU A 62 -9.13 0.26 -5.26
CA LEU A 62 -10.36 0.59 -4.55
C LEU A 62 -10.12 0.33 -3.06
N SER A 63 -10.67 1.19 -2.19
CA SER A 63 -10.78 0.89 -0.76
C SER A 63 -12.27 0.77 -0.43
N ALA A 64 -12.72 -0.46 -0.18
CA ALA A 64 -14.13 -0.77 0.04
C ALA A 64 -14.43 -0.82 1.55
N PHE A 65 -15.33 0.05 2.02
CA PHE A 65 -15.74 0.17 3.42
C PHE A 65 -16.89 -0.80 3.70
N LEU A 66 -16.49 -2.00 4.14
CA LEU A 66 -17.39 -3.14 4.36
C LEU A 66 -16.79 -4.09 5.41
N SER A 67 -17.63 -4.90 6.03
CA SER A 67 -17.19 -5.93 6.96
C SER A 67 -16.52 -7.11 6.26
N SER A 68 -15.75 -7.91 7.00
CA SER A 68 -15.13 -9.13 6.48
C SER A 68 -16.15 -10.15 5.96
N GLU A 69 -17.38 -10.13 6.47
CA GLU A 69 -18.48 -11.01 6.03
C GLU A 69 -19.02 -10.61 4.63
N GLN A 70 -18.96 -9.34 4.28
CA GLN A 70 -19.40 -8.81 2.98
C GLN A 70 -18.31 -8.93 1.90
N GLU A 71 -17.04 -9.11 2.30
CA GLU A 71 -15.90 -9.15 1.38
C GLU A 71 -16.00 -10.22 0.28
N PRO A 72 -16.41 -11.48 0.54
CA PRO A 72 -16.54 -12.49 -0.51
C PRO A 72 -17.55 -12.11 -1.59
N GLU A 73 -18.68 -11.49 -1.20
CA GLU A 73 -19.69 -11.02 -2.16
C GLU A 73 -19.15 -9.87 -3.01
N PHE A 74 -18.46 -8.89 -2.39
CA PHE A 74 -17.80 -7.79 -3.11
C PHE A 74 -16.79 -8.33 -4.13
N MET A 75 -15.93 -9.26 -3.70
CA MET A 75 -14.88 -9.83 -4.54
C MET A 75 -15.41 -10.60 -5.75
N ALA A 76 -16.61 -11.15 -5.67
CA ALA A 76 -17.26 -11.79 -6.81
C ALA A 76 -17.56 -10.82 -7.98
N HIS A 77 -17.68 -9.51 -7.69
CA HIS A 77 -17.93 -8.46 -8.69
C HIS A 77 -16.64 -7.79 -9.24
N VAL A 78 -15.46 -8.19 -8.74
CA VAL A 78 -14.16 -7.65 -9.20
C VAL A 78 -13.21 -8.78 -9.60
N PRO A 79 -13.55 -9.60 -10.60
CA PRO A 79 -12.71 -10.71 -11.04
C PRO A 79 -11.33 -10.20 -11.48
N GLY A 80 -10.28 -10.95 -11.16
CA GLY A 80 -8.89 -10.55 -11.45
C GLY A 80 -8.30 -9.53 -10.49
N CYS A 81 -8.99 -9.26 -9.37
CA CYS A 81 -8.48 -8.49 -8.25
C CYS A 81 -8.17 -9.39 -7.04
N ARG A 82 -7.43 -8.86 -6.09
CA ARG A 82 -7.19 -9.43 -4.77
C ARG A 82 -7.56 -8.43 -3.69
N ALA A 83 -8.02 -8.94 -2.56
CA ALA A 83 -8.31 -8.16 -1.36
C ALA A 83 -7.08 -8.15 -0.44
N VAL A 84 -6.78 -7.00 0.16
CA VAL A 84 -5.73 -6.83 1.17
C VAL A 84 -6.34 -6.07 2.34
N ARG A 85 -6.73 -6.80 3.38
CA ARG A 85 -7.33 -6.22 4.58
C ARG A 85 -6.27 -5.94 5.63
N TRP A 86 -6.19 -4.70 6.07
CA TRP A 86 -5.33 -4.23 7.16
C TRP A 86 -6.08 -3.29 8.12
N SER A 87 -7.40 -3.16 7.93
CA SER A 87 -8.32 -2.42 8.80
C SER A 87 -9.59 -3.25 9.02
N GLU A 88 -10.23 -3.09 10.16
CA GLU A 88 -11.56 -3.66 10.40
C GLU A 88 -12.65 -2.94 9.60
N GLU A 89 -12.45 -1.67 9.26
CA GLU A 89 -13.43 -0.79 8.61
C GLU A 89 -13.45 -0.96 7.08
N PHE A 90 -12.33 -1.32 6.47
CA PHE A 90 -12.22 -1.41 5.00
C PHE A 90 -11.19 -2.45 4.53
N VAL A 91 -11.25 -2.74 3.26
CA VAL A 91 -10.32 -3.61 2.54
C VAL A 91 -9.85 -2.92 1.26
N ASP A 92 -8.57 -3.00 0.99
CA ASP A 92 -8.01 -2.55 -0.28
C ASP A 92 -8.16 -3.63 -1.34
N ILE A 93 -8.63 -3.23 -2.51
CA ILE A 93 -8.84 -4.09 -3.68
C ILE A 93 -7.83 -3.67 -4.75
N LEU A 94 -6.92 -4.55 -5.05
CA LEU A 94 -5.83 -4.34 -6.00
C LEU A 94 -5.96 -5.30 -7.18
N PRO A 95 -5.44 -4.97 -8.36
CA PRO A 95 -5.25 -5.98 -9.41
C PRO A 95 -4.50 -7.19 -8.85
N ALA A 96 -4.84 -8.41 -9.27
CA ALA A 96 -4.17 -9.63 -8.79
C ALA A 96 -2.66 -9.60 -9.04
N THR A 97 -2.22 -8.90 -10.10
CA THR A 97 -0.81 -8.63 -10.43
C THR A 97 -0.28 -7.34 -9.78
N GLY A 98 -1.09 -6.62 -9.01
CA GLY A 98 -0.72 -5.40 -8.30
C GLY A 98 -0.16 -5.68 -6.90
N GLY A 99 0.38 -4.63 -6.26
CA GLY A 99 0.87 -4.67 -4.89
C GLY A 99 2.32 -4.20 -4.76
N LYS A 100 2.77 -4.08 -3.50
CA LYS A 100 4.09 -3.49 -3.16
C LYS A 100 5.25 -4.29 -3.75
N VAL A 101 5.17 -5.62 -3.78
CA VAL A 101 6.20 -6.49 -4.39
C VAL A 101 6.35 -6.22 -5.87
N ASN A 102 5.22 -6.18 -6.60
CA ASN A 102 5.27 -5.95 -8.05
C ASN A 102 5.80 -4.54 -8.36
N GLY A 103 5.39 -3.53 -7.58
CA GLY A 103 5.93 -2.17 -7.69
C GLY A 103 7.44 -2.12 -7.44
N LEU A 104 7.93 -2.81 -6.41
CA LEU A 104 9.36 -2.93 -6.12
C LEU A 104 10.10 -3.65 -7.25
N GLN A 105 9.59 -4.77 -7.73
CA GLN A 105 10.22 -5.53 -8.83
C GLN A 105 10.31 -4.69 -10.12
N GLU A 106 9.22 -3.99 -10.50
CA GLU A 106 9.24 -3.12 -11.67
C GLU A 106 10.21 -1.95 -11.52
N THR A 107 10.31 -1.38 -10.31
CA THR A 107 11.29 -0.32 -10.01
C THR A 107 12.73 -0.83 -10.16
N LEU A 108 13.02 -2.01 -9.59
CA LEU A 108 14.34 -2.64 -9.71
C LEU A 108 14.68 -2.94 -11.18
N ASN A 109 13.74 -3.51 -11.93
CA ASN A 109 13.91 -3.78 -13.35
C ASN A 109 14.22 -2.50 -14.13
N HIS A 110 13.47 -1.41 -13.87
CA HIS A 110 13.67 -0.12 -14.52
C HIS A 110 15.07 0.47 -14.24
N LEU A 111 15.57 0.27 -13.03
CA LEU A 111 16.90 0.75 -12.61
C LEU A 111 18.04 -0.21 -12.99
N GLY A 112 17.75 -1.38 -13.56
CA GLY A 112 18.76 -2.40 -13.84
C GLY A 112 19.36 -3.03 -12.57
N LEU A 113 18.60 -3.04 -11.48
CA LEU A 113 18.98 -3.58 -10.18
C LEU A 113 18.28 -4.92 -9.92
N THR A 114 18.83 -5.68 -8.95
CA THR A 114 18.22 -6.90 -8.46
C THR A 114 17.67 -6.72 -7.04
N ARG A 115 16.88 -7.68 -6.54
CA ARG A 115 16.30 -7.60 -5.19
C ARG A 115 17.37 -7.45 -4.10
N GLU A 116 18.56 -8.05 -4.30
CA GLU A 116 19.70 -7.96 -3.38
C GLU A 116 20.23 -6.53 -3.21
N ASN A 117 19.85 -5.61 -4.11
CA ASN A 117 20.19 -4.19 -4.03
C ASN A 117 19.11 -3.36 -3.31
N SER A 118 18.12 -4.00 -2.68
CA SER A 118 17.00 -3.32 -2.04
C SER A 118 16.96 -3.58 -0.53
N ILE A 119 16.53 -2.55 0.20
CA ILE A 119 16.06 -2.65 1.58
C ILE A 119 14.62 -2.16 1.62
N ALA A 120 13.75 -2.91 2.28
CA ALA A 120 12.35 -2.56 2.44
C ALA A 120 12.01 -2.40 3.93
N PHE A 121 11.17 -1.41 4.24
CA PHE A 121 10.65 -1.14 5.57
C PHE A 121 9.13 -1.32 5.56
N GLY A 122 8.59 -1.94 6.60
CA GLY A 122 7.15 -2.16 6.70
C GLY A 122 6.69 -2.42 8.13
N ASP A 123 5.40 -2.19 8.37
CA ASP A 123 4.79 -2.39 9.68
C ASP A 123 3.42 -3.10 9.62
N GLY A 124 2.75 -3.11 8.47
CA GLY A 124 1.44 -3.71 8.27
C GLY A 124 1.48 -5.08 7.60
N SER A 125 0.36 -5.81 7.71
CA SER A 125 0.18 -7.10 7.01
C SER A 125 0.33 -6.99 5.49
N ASN A 126 0.02 -5.83 4.92
CA ASN A 126 0.19 -5.51 3.50
C ASN A 126 1.66 -5.34 3.07
N ASP A 127 2.60 -5.31 4.02
CA ASP A 127 4.05 -5.24 3.77
C ASP A 127 4.74 -6.60 3.78
N THR A 128 4.07 -7.64 4.30
CA THR A 128 4.64 -8.97 4.52
C THR A 128 5.33 -9.53 3.28
N GLU A 129 4.66 -9.48 2.13
CA GLU A 129 5.22 -9.97 0.86
C GLU A 129 6.44 -9.14 0.41
N MET A 130 6.40 -7.82 0.60
CA MET A 130 7.48 -6.92 0.23
C MET A 130 8.72 -7.12 1.12
N LEU A 131 8.52 -7.30 2.43
CA LEU A 131 9.60 -7.59 3.36
C LEU A 131 10.30 -8.91 3.04
N ALA A 132 9.52 -9.96 2.74
CA ALA A 132 10.07 -11.27 2.35
C ALA A 132 10.77 -11.24 0.98
N PHE A 133 10.38 -10.33 0.08
CA PHE A 133 10.93 -10.25 -1.27
C PHE A 133 12.23 -9.45 -1.33
N ALA A 134 12.36 -8.35 -0.58
CA ALA A 134 13.52 -7.47 -0.63
C ALA A 134 14.83 -8.20 -0.30
N GLY A 135 15.97 -7.61 -0.69
CA GLY A 135 17.29 -8.10 -0.31
C GLY A 135 17.51 -8.03 1.20
N ILE A 136 16.94 -7.01 1.85
CA ILE A 136 16.85 -6.87 3.30
C ILE A 136 15.44 -6.38 3.62
N GLY A 137 14.64 -7.20 4.32
CA GLY A 137 13.34 -6.82 4.86
C GLY A 137 13.46 -6.37 6.32
N VAL A 138 13.00 -5.18 6.62
CA VAL A 138 13.05 -4.58 7.97
C VAL A 138 11.63 -4.32 8.47
N ALA A 139 11.22 -5.01 9.52
CA ALA A 139 9.97 -4.71 10.21
C ALA A 139 10.20 -3.60 11.26
N MET A 140 9.27 -2.66 11.33
CA MET A 140 9.25 -1.65 12.39
C MET A 140 8.96 -2.30 13.73
N GLY A 141 9.40 -1.69 14.82
CA GLY A 141 9.18 -2.21 16.18
C GLY A 141 7.70 -2.33 16.55
N ASN A 142 6.85 -1.46 16.02
CA ASN A 142 5.38 -1.48 16.14
C ASN A 142 4.70 -2.36 15.10
N ALA A 143 5.45 -3.11 14.27
CA ALA A 143 4.88 -3.91 13.18
C ALA A 143 3.99 -5.05 13.68
N TRP A 144 3.01 -5.41 12.86
CA TRP A 144 2.12 -6.55 13.06
C TRP A 144 2.89 -7.88 13.07
N PRO A 145 2.39 -8.93 13.73
CA PRO A 145 3.12 -10.18 13.92
C PRO A 145 3.56 -10.87 12.61
N ASP A 146 2.74 -10.81 11.56
CA ASP A 146 3.03 -11.40 10.25
C ASP A 146 4.13 -10.62 9.49
N ALA A 147 4.11 -9.29 9.55
CA ALA A 147 5.18 -8.45 9.01
C ALA A 147 6.51 -8.70 9.74
N ARG A 148 6.49 -8.81 11.08
CA ARG A 148 7.68 -9.16 11.88
C ARG A 148 8.23 -10.55 11.55
N ALA A 149 7.33 -11.52 11.28
CA ALA A 149 7.73 -12.89 10.94
C ALA A 149 8.35 -13.00 9.53
N ALA A 150 8.01 -12.08 8.63
CA ALA A 150 8.51 -12.05 7.25
C ALA A 150 9.81 -11.26 7.08
N ALA A 151 10.20 -10.46 8.06
CA ALA A 151 11.37 -9.60 7.99
C ALA A 151 12.66 -10.30 8.42
N ASP A 152 13.80 -9.88 7.83
CA ASP A 152 15.14 -10.31 8.23
C ASP A 152 15.60 -9.63 9.52
N TYR A 153 15.11 -8.41 9.78
CA TYR A 153 15.49 -7.61 10.94
C TYR A 153 14.29 -6.83 11.50
N ILE A 154 14.24 -6.70 12.82
CA ILE A 154 13.24 -5.90 13.51
C ILE A 154 13.95 -4.71 14.16
N THR A 155 13.60 -3.50 13.71
CA THR A 155 14.13 -2.26 14.25
C THR A 155 13.27 -1.72 15.41
N THR A 156 13.50 -0.49 15.85
CA THR A 156 12.67 0.23 16.83
C THR A 156 11.37 0.74 16.20
N ASP A 157 10.45 1.21 17.03
CA ASP A 157 9.16 1.73 16.58
C ASP A 157 9.31 2.92 15.62
N VAL A 158 8.29 3.23 14.85
CA VAL A 158 8.30 4.32 13.86
C VAL A 158 8.57 5.70 14.50
N ASP A 159 8.08 5.92 15.72
CA ASP A 159 8.27 7.13 16.52
C ASP A 159 9.58 7.15 17.36
N LYS A 160 10.41 6.12 17.20
CA LYS A 160 11.70 5.95 17.86
C LYS A 160 12.85 5.81 16.86
N ASP A 161 12.79 6.57 15.78
CA ASP A 161 13.79 6.60 14.71
C ASP A 161 14.11 5.23 14.09
N GLY A 162 13.09 4.34 13.99
CA GLY A 162 13.28 2.96 13.56
C GLY A 162 13.96 2.80 12.20
N ILE A 163 13.61 3.61 11.21
CA ILE A 163 14.26 3.59 9.87
C ILE A 163 15.73 4.01 10.00
N TRP A 164 16.01 5.09 10.73
CA TRP A 164 17.37 5.56 10.96
C TRP A 164 18.23 4.49 11.64
N ASN A 165 17.73 3.91 12.72
CA ASN A 165 18.44 2.89 13.49
C ASN A 165 18.76 1.64 12.67
N ALA A 166 17.87 1.22 11.78
CA ALA A 166 18.13 0.12 10.87
C ALA A 166 19.18 0.49 9.81
N LEU A 167 19.09 1.68 9.20
CA LEU A 167 20.07 2.14 8.23
C LEU A 167 21.47 2.26 8.87
N GLU A 168 21.55 2.67 10.12
CA GLU A 168 22.80 2.72 10.90
C GLU A 168 23.32 1.30 11.19
N HIS A 169 22.43 0.37 11.59
CA HIS A 169 22.76 -1.04 11.82
C HIS A 169 23.36 -1.72 10.58
N PHE A 170 22.82 -1.46 9.41
CA PHE A 170 23.32 -2.00 8.14
C PHE A 170 24.46 -1.15 7.53
N CYS A 171 24.96 -0.14 8.23
CA CYS A 171 26.02 0.76 7.78
C CYS A 171 25.71 1.53 6.50
N LEU A 172 24.43 1.74 6.17
CA LEU A 172 24.00 2.43 4.95
C LEU A 172 24.07 3.96 5.04
N LEU A 173 24.20 4.52 6.24
CA LEU A 173 24.36 5.95 6.49
C LEU A 173 25.83 6.42 6.45
N TYR A 174 26.80 5.51 6.49
CA TYR A 174 28.20 5.84 6.38
C TYR A 174 28.59 5.97 4.90
N THR A 175 28.37 7.15 4.34
CA THR A 175 29.24 7.59 3.26
C THR A 175 30.57 7.94 3.88
N SER A 176 31.63 7.21 3.54
CA SER A 176 33.00 7.67 3.87
C SER A 176 33.12 9.14 3.47
N PRO A 177 33.64 10.03 4.34
CA PRO A 177 33.79 11.44 3.98
C PRO A 177 34.51 11.51 2.64
N SER A 178 33.88 12.19 1.68
CA SER A 178 34.43 12.40 0.34
C SER A 178 35.88 12.93 0.50
N PRO A 179 36.82 12.56 -0.38
CA PRO A 179 38.15 13.17 -0.38
C PRO A 179 38.12 14.70 -0.36
N ARG A 180 37.02 15.33 -0.80
CA ARG A 180 36.78 16.78 -0.72
C ARG A 180 36.48 17.25 0.72
N ASP A 181 35.87 16.44 1.56
CA ASP A 181 35.53 16.82 2.94
C ASP A 181 36.75 16.77 3.88
N ARG A 182 37.81 16.06 3.48
CA ARG A 182 39.10 16.02 4.19
C ARG A 182 39.97 17.25 4.00
N SER A 183 39.60 18.15 3.08
CA SER A 183 40.41 19.34 2.72
C SER A 183 40.04 20.60 3.51
N VAL A 184 39.08 20.57 4.44
CA VAL A 184 38.58 21.75 5.17
C VAL A 184 39.10 21.83 6.63
N SER A 185 39.94 20.90 7.08
CA SER A 185 40.57 20.99 8.39
C SER A 185 42.08 21.24 8.26
N ARG A 186 42.42 22.47 7.92
CA ARG A 186 43.73 23.09 8.22
C ARG A 186 43.56 24.57 8.54
#